data_d9a385cde1d1e87d54a8428e36e98c54
#
_entry.id   d9a385cde1d1e87d54a8428e36e98c54
#
_cell.length_a   1.000
_cell.length_b   1.000
_cell.length_c   1.000
_cell.angle_alpha   90.00
_cell.angle_beta   90.00
_cell.angle_gamma   90.00
#
_symmetry.space_group_name_H-M   'P 1'
#
loop_
_entity.id
_entity.type
_entity.pdbx_description
1 polymer ?
#
loop_
_entity_poly.entity_id
_entity_poly.type
_entity_poly.pdbx_seq_one_letter_code
_entity_poly.pdbx_strand_id
1 'polypeptide(L)'
;ELNKSGSEENKWKIWLKVGITADQGMERIGQITKGVSSIVKKRGKNNVQRIHVIEAKVKHDVIAFLTSMTEKAGINARYLHQGMTSSDVLDTSFNIQLVQSGKILLKDIDQILRILKRQAKKHKFTPCIGRSHGIHAEPITFGLKLASFYEEFKRNRKRLVNAIDEISTCAISGAVGTFANINPNVEKYVAKKLNLKIEPISTQIIPRDRHAYYFSILAIISGSVERIVTEIRHLQRTEVYELQEYFSKDQKGSSAMPHKKNPILSENLTG
;
A
#
# COMPACT_ATOMS: atom_id res chain seq x y z
N GLU A 1 4.07 -2.33 -10.18
CA GLU A 1 3.74 -3.20 -9.04
C GLU A 1 2.62 -2.58 -8.18
N LEU A 2 2.69 -1.29 -7.84
CA LEU A 2 1.72 -0.61 -6.98
C LEU A 2 0.29 -0.65 -7.57
N ASN A 3 0.12 -0.31 -8.86
CA ASN A 3 -1.16 -0.42 -9.57
C ASN A 3 -1.77 -1.83 -9.49
N LYS A 4 -0.94 -2.86 -9.53
CA LYS A 4 -1.39 -4.24 -9.41
C LYS A 4 -1.88 -4.58 -7.99
N SER A 5 -1.21 -4.05 -6.96
CA SER A 5 -1.65 -4.28 -5.56
C SER A 5 -3.00 -3.63 -5.25
N GLY A 6 -3.29 -2.46 -5.86
CA GLY A 6 -4.57 -1.75 -5.73
C GLY A 6 -5.66 -2.18 -6.73
N SER A 7 -5.37 -3.10 -7.67
CA SER A 7 -6.33 -3.47 -8.70
C SER A 7 -7.53 -4.23 -8.15
N GLU A 8 -8.68 -4.11 -8.81
CA GLU A 8 -9.87 -4.91 -8.49
C GLU A 8 -9.61 -6.40 -8.56
N GLU A 9 -8.84 -6.85 -9.54
CA GLU A 9 -8.47 -8.26 -9.67
C GLU A 9 -7.74 -8.76 -8.41
N ASN A 10 -6.83 -7.95 -7.85
CA ASN A 10 -6.15 -8.28 -6.59
C ASN A 10 -7.12 -8.24 -5.41
N LYS A 11 -8.03 -7.26 -5.35
CA LYS A 11 -9.09 -7.19 -4.33
C LYS A 11 -9.87 -8.51 -4.28
N TRP A 12 -10.42 -8.96 -5.40
CA TRP A 12 -11.22 -10.19 -5.45
C TRP A 12 -10.42 -11.46 -5.16
N LYS A 13 -9.14 -11.49 -5.55
CA LYS A 13 -8.23 -12.60 -5.17
C LYS A 13 -8.02 -12.66 -3.66
N ILE A 14 -7.87 -11.52 -3.02
CA ILE A 14 -7.69 -11.46 -1.56
C ILE A 14 -8.98 -11.86 -0.85
N TRP A 15 -10.15 -11.40 -1.32
CA TRP A 15 -11.44 -11.82 -0.76
C TRP A 15 -11.61 -13.33 -0.78
N LEU A 16 -11.33 -13.96 -1.93
CA LEU A 16 -11.37 -15.40 -2.06
C LEU A 16 -10.38 -16.09 -1.11
N LYS A 17 -9.18 -15.51 -0.97
CA LYS A 17 -8.16 -16.04 -0.05
C LYS A 17 -8.60 -15.96 1.39
N VAL A 18 -9.23 -14.86 1.82
CA VAL A 18 -9.78 -14.70 3.18
C VAL A 18 -10.86 -15.74 3.43
N GLY A 19 -11.87 -15.86 2.53
CA GLY A 19 -12.95 -16.83 2.66
C GLY A 19 -12.43 -18.27 2.72
N ILE A 20 -11.57 -18.68 1.79
CA ILE A 20 -10.96 -20.03 1.80
C ILE A 20 -10.19 -20.28 3.11
N THR A 21 -9.50 -19.25 3.64
CA THR A 21 -8.75 -19.42 4.89
C THR A 21 -9.69 -19.56 6.09
N ALA A 22 -10.83 -18.87 6.08
CA ALA A 22 -11.88 -19.05 7.08
C ALA A 22 -12.49 -20.46 6.99
N ASP A 23 -12.81 -20.95 5.77
CA ASP A 23 -13.28 -22.33 5.56
C ASP A 23 -12.28 -23.35 6.11
N GLN A 24 -10.97 -23.18 5.87
CA GLN A 24 -9.93 -24.05 6.44
C GLN A 24 -9.93 -24.05 7.97
N GLY A 25 -10.16 -22.87 8.57
CA GLY A 25 -10.32 -22.73 10.02
C GLY A 25 -11.53 -23.53 10.51
N MET A 26 -12.68 -23.39 9.85
CA MET A 26 -13.93 -24.09 10.17
C MET A 26 -13.79 -25.61 9.95
N GLU A 27 -13.14 -26.07 8.90
CA GLU A 27 -12.83 -27.50 8.70
C GLU A 27 -11.98 -28.07 9.83
N ARG A 28 -10.99 -27.31 10.29
CA ARG A 28 -10.07 -27.74 11.36
C ARG A 28 -10.77 -27.98 12.69
N ILE A 29 -11.79 -27.18 13.00
CA ILE A 29 -12.58 -27.31 14.24
C ILE A 29 -13.84 -28.18 14.03
N GLY A 30 -14.04 -28.79 12.85
CA GLY A 30 -15.18 -29.66 12.55
C GLY A 30 -16.51 -28.92 12.35
N GLN A 31 -16.50 -27.61 12.15
CA GLN A 31 -17.71 -26.82 11.94
C GLN A 31 -18.28 -27.01 10.53
N ILE A 32 -17.45 -27.32 9.55
CA ILE A 32 -17.84 -27.69 8.19
C ILE A 32 -17.11 -28.96 7.75
N THR A 33 -17.62 -29.61 6.69
CA THR A 33 -17.05 -30.85 6.12
C THR A 33 -15.64 -30.60 5.58
N LYS A 34 -14.70 -31.48 5.90
CA LYS A 34 -13.34 -31.43 5.38
C LYS A 34 -13.33 -31.53 3.84
N GLY A 35 -12.46 -30.75 3.20
CA GLY A 35 -12.26 -30.73 1.75
C GLY A 35 -13.02 -29.62 1.02
N VAL A 36 -13.98 -28.94 1.65
CA VAL A 36 -14.74 -27.83 1.07
C VAL A 36 -13.79 -26.73 0.59
N SER A 37 -12.89 -26.27 1.45
CA SER A 37 -11.92 -25.21 1.11
C SER A 37 -11.04 -25.58 -0.08
N SER A 38 -10.66 -26.85 -0.22
CA SER A 38 -9.88 -27.35 -1.36
C SER A 38 -10.68 -27.33 -2.66
N ILE A 39 -11.97 -27.69 -2.62
CA ILE A 39 -12.87 -27.62 -3.77
C ILE A 39 -13.04 -26.17 -4.21
N VAL A 40 -13.34 -25.27 -3.28
CA VAL A 40 -13.50 -23.85 -3.56
C VAL A 40 -12.20 -23.25 -4.12
N LYS A 41 -11.05 -23.57 -3.54
CA LYS A 41 -9.74 -23.15 -4.05
C LYS A 41 -9.46 -23.61 -5.48
N LYS A 42 -9.85 -24.84 -5.83
CA LYS A 42 -9.63 -25.42 -7.17
C LYS A 42 -10.58 -24.83 -8.21
N ARG A 43 -11.84 -24.62 -7.86
CA ARG A 43 -12.91 -24.24 -8.79
C ARG A 43 -13.23 -22.74 -8.76
N GLY A 44 -13.03 -22.06 -7.63
CA GLY A 44 -13.28 -20.64 -7.47
C GLY A 44 -12.30 -19.80 -8.27
N LYS A 45 -12.77 -19.24 -9.37
CA LYS A 45 -12.01 -18.30 -10.21
C LYS A 45 -12.75 -16.99 -10.26
N ASN A 46 -12.05 -15.90 -9.89
CA ASN A 46 -12.63 -14.57 -10.00
C ASN A 46 -12.86 -14.21 -11.46
N ASN A 47 -14.04 -13.66 -11.73
CA ASN A 47 -14.36 -13.01 -12.98
C ASN A 47 -14.93 -11.62 -12.64
N VAL A 48 -14.08 -10.60 -12.74
CA VAL A 48 -14.41 -9.21 -12.38
C VAL A 48 -15.65 -8.74 -13.12
N GLN A 49 -15.72 -8.96 -14.42
CA GLN A 49 -16.88 -8.55 -15.24
C GLN A 49 -18.18 -9.23 -14.79
N ARG A 50 -18.10 -10.52 -14.45
CA ARG A 50 -19.28 -11.25 -13.96
C ARG A 50 -19.76 -10.72 -12.61
N ILE A 51 -18.81 -10.42 -11.71
CA ILE A 51 -19.11 -9.80 -10.40
C ILE A 51 -19.84 -8.47 -10.61
N HIS A 52 -19.34 -7.59 -11.47
CA HIS A 52 -19.98 -6.31 -11.79
C HIS A 52 -21.39 -6.47 -12.36
N VAL A 53 -21.60 -7.43 -13.26
CA VAL A 53 -22.94 -7.71 -13.82
C VAL A 53 -23.93 -8.15 -12.74
N ILE A 54 -23.46 -8.96 -11.78
CA ILE A 54 -24.30 -9.39 -10.65
C ILE A 54 -24.55 -8.21 -9.71
N GLU A 55 -23.49 -7.47 -9.35
CA GLU A 55 -23.56 -6.32 -8.44
C GLU A 55 -24.51 -5.24 -8.96
N ALA A 56 -24.51 -4.97 -10.26
CA ALA A 56 -25.46 -4.04 -10.88
C ALA A 56 -26.93 -4.38 -10.62
N LYS A 57 -27.24 -5.66 -10.41
CA LYS A 57 -28.58 -6.18 -10.11
C LYS A 57 -28.87 -6.22 -8.61
N VAL A 58 -27.95 -6.83 -7.83
CA VAL A 58 -28.18 -7.07 -6.40
C VAL A 58 -27.81 -5.89 -5.51
N LYS A 59 -27.08 -4.92 -6.04
CA LYS A 59 -26.62 -3.68 -5.33
C LYS A 59 -25.83 -3.98 -4.05
N HIS A 60 -25.08 -5.09 -4.05
CA HIS A 60 -24.27 -5.51 -2.90
C HIS A 60 -23.05 -6.32 -3.39
N ASP A 61 -21.87 -5.80 -3.14
CA ASP A 61 -20.58 -6.32 -3.63
C ASP A 61 -20.25 -7.73 -3.11
N VAL A 62 -20.40 -7.96 -1.79
CA VAL A 62 -20.11 -9.28 -1.20
C VAL A 62 -21.08 -10.34 -1.71
N ILE A 63 -22.37 -10.01 -1.85
CA ILE A 63 -23.36 -10.94 -2.42
C ILE A 63 -23.01 -11.25 -3.89
N ALA A 64 -22.62 -10.25 -4.67
CA ALA A 64 -22.21 -10.41 -6.05
C ALA A 64 -20.98 -11.33 -6.17
N PHE A 65 -19.99 -11.13 -5.32
CA PHE A 65 -18.81 -11.97 -5.25
C PHE A 65 -19.18 -13.42 -4.90
N LEU A 66 -19.93 -13.63 -3.83
CA LEU A 66 -20.34 -14.97 -3.39
C LEU A 66 -21.18 -15.70 -4.44
N THR A 67 -22.10 -15.00 -5.12
CA THR A 67 -22.90 -15.53 -6.22
C THR A 67 -22.00 -15.98 -7.36
N SER A 68 -21.04 -15.16 -7.78
CA SER A 68 -20.05 -15.52 -8.80
C SER A 68 -19.22 -16.74 -8.41
N MET A 69 -18.87 -16.89 -7.13
CA MET A 69 -18.17 -18.06 -6.63
C MET A 69 -19.04 -19.31 -6.64
N THR A 70 -20.33 -19.19 -6.29
CA THR A 70 -21.28 -20.29 -6.30
C THR A 70 -21.51 -20.83 -7.72
N GLU A 71 -21.56 -19.96 -8.72
CA GLU A 71 -21.63 -20.36 -10.13
C GLU A 71 -20.45 -21.25 -10.57
N LYS A 72 -19.28 -21.11 -9.95
CA LYS A 72 -18.04 -21.84 -10.29
C LYS A 72 -17.77 -23.04 -9.39
N ALA A 73 -17.90 -22.87 -8.09
CA ALA A 73 -17.57 -23.89 -7.10
C ALA A 73 -18.80 -24.69 -6.61
N GLY A 74 -20.00 -24.29 -7.05
CA GLY A 74 -21.26 -24.96 -6.67
C GLY A 74 -21.57 -24.73 -5.19
N ILE A 75 -22.36 -25.64 -4.61
CA ILE A 75 -22.88 -25.55 -3.23
C ILE A 75 -21.77 -25.37 -2.16
N ASN A 76 -20.55 -25.79 -2.45
CA ASN A 76 -19.44 -25.64 -1.51
C ASN A 76 -19.09 -24.18 -1.25
N ALA A 77 -19.37 -23.26 -2.17
CA ALA A 77 -19.10 -21.83 -1.98
C ALA A 77 -19.99 -21.17 -0.91
N ARG A 78 -21.05 -21.82 -0.45
CA ARG A 78 -21.94 -21.31 0.62
C ARG A 78 -21.22 -21.07 1.94
N TYR A 79 -20.10 -21.73 2.17
CA TYR A 79 -19.33 -21.62 3.40
C TYR A 79 -18.40 -20.41 3.43
N LEU A 80 -18.02 -19.85 2.25
CA LEU A 80 -17.06 -18.74 2.12
C LEU A 80 -17.37 -17.50 2.98
N HIS A 81 -18.59 -17.38 3.46
CA HIS A 81 -19.02 -16.25 4.29
C HIS A 81 -19.83 -16.71 5.51
N GLN A 82 -19.79 -17.99 5.85
CA GLN A 82 -20.61 -18.53 6.93
C GLN A 82 -20.21 -17.94 8.28
N GLY A 83 -21.18 -17.33 8.97
CA GLY A 83 -20.99 -16.69 10.26
C GLY A 83 -20.22 -15.36 10.26
N MET A 84 -19.75 -14.94 9.11
CA MET A 84 -19.01 -13.69 8.90
C MET A 84 -19.95 -12.54 8.56
N THR A 85 -19.49 -11.32 8.77
CA THR A 85 -20.08 -10.11 8.19
C THR A 85 -19.28 -9.65 6.97
N SER A 86 -19.88 -8.80 6.14
CA SER A 86 -19.18 -8.24 4.96
C SER A 86 -17.85 -7.59 5.35
N SER A 87 -17.83 -6.81 6.42
CA SER A 87 -16.63 -6.12 6.88
C SER A 87 -15.51 -7.05 7.36
N ASP A 88 -15.81 -8.26 7.82
CA ASP A 88 -14.77 -9.27 8.12
C ASP A 88 -13.92 -9.56 6.86
N VAL A 89 -14.57 -9.64 5.70
CA VAL A 89 -13.88 -9.83 4.42
C VAL A 89 -13.29 -8.53 3.90
N LEU A 90 -14.08 -7.44 3.88
CA LEU A 90 -13.69 -6.16 3.31
C LEU A 90 -12.47 -5.57 4.03
N ASP A 91 -12.57 -5.42 5.35
CA ASP A 91 -11.54 -4.75 6.14
C ASP A 91 -10.26 -5.59 6.21
N THR A 92 -10.38 -6.90 6.46
CA THR A 92 -9.23 -7.81 6.44
C THR A 92 -8.52 -7.79 5.09
N SER A 93 -9.28 -7.80 3.99
CA SER A 93 -8.71 -7.77 2.63
C SER A 93 -8.08 -6.43 2.30
N PHE A 94 -8.70 -5.32 2.69
CA PHE A 94 -8.15 -3.99 2.49
C PHE A 94 -6.84 -3.81 3.26
N ASN A 95 -6.77 -4.27 4.50
CA ASN A 95 -5.55 -4.26 5.28
C ASN A 95 -4.43 -5.07 4.60
N ILE A 96 -4.75 -6.23 4.00
CA ILE A 96 -3.77 -7.00 3.22
C ILE A 96 -3.28 -6.21 2.01
N GLN A 97 -4.17 -5.50 1.29
CA GLN A 97 -3.77 -4.64 0.16
C GLN A 97 -2.83 -3.51 0.61
N LEU A 98 -3.16 -2.86 1.73
CA LEU A 98 -2.31 -1.80 2.31
C LEU A 98 -0.94 -2.34 2.74
N VAL A 99 -0.88 -3.52 3.33
CA VAL A 99 0.39 -4.21 3.66
C VAL A 99 1.20 -4.50 2.39
N GLN A 100 0.55 -4.98 1.32
CA GLN A 100 1.22 -5.23 0.04
C GLN A 100 1.79 -3.95 -0.56
N SER A 101 1.00 -2.88 -0.61
CA SER A 101 1.40 -1.57 -1.12
C SER A 101 2.52 -0.96 -0.26
N GLY A 102 2.39 -1.02 1.06
CA GLY A 102 3.41 -0.52 1.98
C GLY A 102 4.76 -1.22 1.82
N LYS A 103 4.77 -2.54 1.58
CA LYS A 103 6.00 -3.29 1.31
C LYS A 103 6.68 -2.90 0.00
N ILE A 104 5.91 -2.51 -1.03
CA ILE A 104 6.45 -1.98 -2.28
C ILE A 104 7.10 -0.62 -2.01
N LEU A 105 6.37 0.30 -1.39
CA LEU A 105 6.87 1.63 -1.03
C LEU A 105 8.12 1.57 -0.12
N LEU A 106 8.17 0.58 0.78
CA LEU A 106 9.34 0.38 1.65
C LEU A 106 10.59 0.02 0.84
N LYS A 107 10.46 -0.80 -0.20
CA LYS A 107 11.57 -1.11 -1.12
C LYS A 107 12.04 0.13 -1.89
N ASP A 108 11.11 0.99 -2.31
CA ASP A 108 11.42 2.23 -3.00
C ASP A 108 12.16 3.21 -2.08
N ILE A 109 11.71 3.36 -0.82
CA ILE A 109 12.43 4.14 0.19
C ILE A 109 13.84 3.58 0.44
N ASP A 110 14.00 2.26 0.49
CA ASP A 110 15.31 1.62 0.64
C ASP A 110 16.23 1.93 -0.54
N GLN A 111 15.70 2.08 -1.76
CA GLN A 111 16.47 2.53 -2.92
C GLN A 111 16.87 4.00 -2.80
N ILE A 112 15.94 4.87 -2.43
CA ILE A 112 16.21 6.31 -2.21
C ILE A 112 17.32 6.47 -1.16
N LEU A 113 17.25 5.76 -0.04
CA LEU A 113 18.28 5.79 1.00
C LEU A 113 19.65 5.36 0.49
N ARG A 114 19.71 4.30 -0.32
CA ARG A 114 20.99 3.85 -0.93
C ARG A 114 21.58 4.91 -1.86
N ILE A 115 20.73 5.55 -2.69
CA ILE A 115 21.15 6.61 -3.62
C ILE A 115 21.62 7.84 -2.84
N LEU A 116 20.82 8.34 -1.90
CA LEU A 116 21.17 9.52 -1.10
C LEU A 116 22.47 9.29 -0.32
N LYS A 117 22.66 8.14 0.32
CA LYS A 117 23.89 7.78 1.02
C LYS A 117 25.11 7.79 0.09
N ARG A 118 24.97 7.19 -1.10
CA ARG A 118 26.05 7.15 -2.11
C ARG A 118 26.40 8.54 -2.59
N GLN A 119 25.41 9.34 -2.94
CA GLN A 119 25.62 10.70 -3.44
C GLN A 119 26.14 11.65 -2.34
N ALA A 120 25.63 11.56 -1.12
CA ALA A 120 26.16 12.34 -0.01
C ALA A 120 27.66 12.07 0.23
N LYS A 121 28.09 10.79 0.17
CA LYS A 121 29.50 10.42 0.28
C LYS A 121 30.33 10.93 -0.91
N LYS A 122 29.81 10.79 -2.14
CA LYS A 122 30.49 11.25 -3.36
C LYS A 122 30.76 12.76 -3.32
N HIS A 123 29.79 13.52 -2.87
CA HIS A 123 29.82 15.00 -2.84
C HIS A 123 30.15 15.59 -1.47
N LYS A 124 30.77 14.82 -0.56
CA LYS A 124 31.09 15.29 0.79
C LYS A 124 32.02 16.50 0.83
N PHE A 125 32.79 16.73 -0.22
CA PHE A 125 33.69 17.87 -0.36
C PHE A 125 33.33 18.81 -1.53
N THR A 126 32.23 18.57 -2.22
CA THR A 126 31.76 19.46 -3.28
C THR A 126 31.20 20.72 -2.64
N PRO A 127 31.82 21.89 -2.83
CA PRO A 127 31.35 23.12 -2.21
C PRO A 127 29.98 23.51 -2.74
N CYS A 128 29.16 24.04 -1.88
CA CYS A 128 27.82 24.52 -2.17
C CYS A 128 27.51 25.66 -1.22
N ILE A 129 26.73 26.64 -1.65
CA ILE A 129 26.30 27.72 -0.75
C ILE A 129 25.08 27.28 0.07
N GLY A 130 25.15 27.46 1.37
CA GLY A 130 24.01 27.41 2.27
C GLY A 130 23.16 28.66 2.14
N ARG A 131 21.84 28.50 2.05
CA ARG A 131 20.88 29.60 1.96
C ARG A 131 19.89 29.53 3.12
N SER A 132 19.59 30.70 3.69
CA SER A 132 18.45 30.92 4.56
C SER A 132 17.59 32.03 3.98
N HIS A 133 16.26 31.87 3.98
CA HIS A 133 15.32 32.81 3.34
C HIS A 133 15.60 33.04 1.83
N GLY A 134 16.26 32.10 1.15
CA GLY A 134 16.68 32.24 -0.26
C GLY A 134 17.97 33.06 -0.46
N ILE A 135 18.57 33.60 0.61
CA ILE A 135 19.77 34.46 0.59
C ILE A 135 21.00 33.61 0.93
N HIS A 136 22.14 33.95 0.31
CA HIS A 136 23.42 33.33 0.64
C HIS A 136 23.78 33.57 2.13
N ALA A 137 24.07 32.46 2.79
CA ALA A 137 24.53 32.46 4.18
C ALA A 137 25.98 31.92 4.23
N GLU A 138 26.18 30.70 4.70
CA GLU A 138 27.49 30.13 4.90
C GLU A 138 27.80 29.05 3.86
N PRO A 139 29.09 28.86 3.50
CA PRO A 139 29.49 27.72 2.68
C PRO A 139 29.17 26.39 3.36
N ILE A 140 28.62 25.46 2.58
CA ILE A 140 28.38 24.08 3.00
C ILE A 140 28.92 23.13 1.92
N THR A 141 28.62 21.85 2.02
CA THR A 141 28.84 20.91 0.93
C THR A 141 27.53 20.35 0.39
N PHE A 142 27.52 20.03 -0.88
CA PHE A 142 26.36 19.36 -1.49
C PHE A 142 26.08 18.01 -0.81
N GLY A 143 27.15 17.31 -0.37
CA GLY A 143 27.00 16.07 0.41
C GLY A 143 26.27 16.27 1.73
N LEU A 144 26.50 17.39 2.45
CA LEU A 144 25.76 17.71 3.68
C LEU A 144 24.27 17.97 3.40
N LYS A 145 23.95 18.68 2.32
CA LYS A 145 22.57 18.90 1.87
C LYS A 145 21.87 17.55 1.62
N LEU A 146 22.51 16.62 0.91
CA LEU A 146 21.96 15.28 0.64
C LEU A 146 21.86 14.42 1.90
N ALA A 147 22.77 14.57 2.87
CA ALA A 147 22.72 13.88 4.16
C ALA A 147 21.50 14.29 4.98
N SER A 148 21.05 15.54 4.90
CA SER A 148 19.80 16.01 5.52
C SER A 148 18.60 15.24 4.99
N PHE A 149 18.47 15.08 3.66
CA PHE A 149 17.41 14.28 3.05
C PHE A 149 17.53 12.80 3.42
N TYR A 150 18.75 12.25 3.47
CA TYR A 150 18.97 10.86 3.89
C TYR A 150 18.40 10.60 5.28
N GLU A 151 18.68 11.45 6.27
CA GLU A 151 18.17 11.27 7.63
C GLU A 151 16.64 11.44 7.71
N GLU A 152 16.05 12.28 6.88
CA GLU A 152 14.60 12.44 6.76
C GLU A 152 13.94 11.16 6.21
N PHE A 153 14.44 10.62 5.10
CA PHE A 153 13.93 9.37 4.53
C PHE A 153 14.18 8.16 5.44
N LYS A 154 15.25 8.16 6.22
CA LYS A 154 15.50 7.14 7.26
C LYS A 154 14.41 7.16 8.34
N ARG A 155 13.97 8.34 8.78
CA ARG A 155 12.83 8.47 9.69
C ARG A 155 11.53 8.03 9.04
N ASN A 156 11.32 8.36 7.76
CA ASN A 156 10.14 7.93 7.00
C ASN A 156 10.08 6.42 6.82
N ARG A 157 11.22 5.78 6.57
CA ARG A 157 11.32 4.32 6.57
C ARG A 157 10.80 3.70 7.87
N LYS A 158 11.26 4.22 9.02
CA LYS A 158 10.82 3.74 10.34
C LYS A 158 9.30 3.93 10.53
N ARG A 159 8.79 5.11 10.16
CA ARG A 159 7.35 5.39 10.22
C ARG A 159 6.55 4.41 9.37
N LEU A 160 6.97 4.17 8.13
CA LEU A 160 6.28 3.25 7.23
C LEU A 160 6.31 1.80 7.74
N VAL A 161 7.42 1.33 8.32
CA VAL A 161 7.50 0.01 8.96
C VAL A 161 6.47 -0.10 10.09
N ASN A 162 6.37 0.91 10.94
CA ASN A 162 5.39 0.95 12.04
C ASN A 162 3.96 0.98 11.49
N ALA A 163 3.69 1.75 10.43
CA ALA A 163 2.37 1.83 9.82
C ALA A 163 1.96 0.51 9.16
N ILE A 164 2.88 -0.21 8.52
CA ILE A 164 2.65 -1.54 7.98
C ILE A 164 2.34 -2.53 9.11
N ASP A 165 3.06 -2.48 10.22
CA ASP A 165 2.83 -3.33 11.39
C ASP A 165 1.46 -3.05 12.02
N GLU A 166 1.08 -1.79 12.16
CA GLU A 166 -0.20 -1.34 12.70
C GLU A 166 -1.39 -1.78 11.85
N ILE A 167 -1.30 -1.61 10.51
CA ILE A 167 -2.37 -1.98 9.58
C ILE A 167 -2.44 -3.49 9.34
N SER A 168 -1.44 -4.28 9.73
CA SER A 168 -1.41 -5.74 9.58
C SER A 168 -2.39 -6.43 10.54
N THR A 169 -3.67 -6.10 10.45
CA THR A 169 -4.71 -6.51 11.39
C THR A 169 -5.90 -7.11 10.66
N CYS A 170 -6.53 -8.13 11.21
CA CYS A 170 -7.76 -8.75 10.72
C CYS A 170 -8.83 -8.81 11.82
N ALA A 171 -10.09 -8.88 11.41
CA ALA A 171 -11.21 -9.24 12.24
C ALA A 171 -12.08 -10.26 11.49
N ILE A 172 -12.39 -11.37 12.14
CA ILE A 172 -13.34 -12.41 11.67
C ILE A 172 -14.24 -12.74 12.83
N SER A 173 -15.08 -11.79 13.21
CA SER A 173 -15.81 -11.78 14.48
C SER A 173 -17.33 -11.65 14.34
N GLY A 174 -17.83 -11.58 13.09
CA GLY A 174 -19.26 -11.52 12.80
C GLY A 174 -19.85 -10.12 12.85
N ALA A 175 -21.16 -10.02 12.75
CA ALA A 175 -21.91 -8.80 12.47
C ALA A 175 -21.64 -7.61 13.41
N VAL A 176 -21.30 -7.87 14.67
CA VAL A 176 -21.05 -6.83 15.68
C VAL A 176 -19.83 -7.14 16.57
N GLY A 177 -18.96 -8.05 16.13
CA GLY A 177 -17.73 -8.39 16.86
C GLY A 177 -17.90 -9.33 18.05
N THR A 178 -19.06 -9.96 18.19
CA THR A 178 -19.40 -10.79 19.37
C THR A 178 -19.20 -12.29 19.16
N PHE A 179 -18.75 -12.72 17.99
CA PHE A 179 -18.57 -14.14 17.62
C PHE A 179 -19.84 -14.99 17.73
N ALA A 180 -21.04 -14.39 17.62
CA ALA A 180 -22.30 -15.09 17.80
C ALA A 180 -22.46 -16.31 16.85
N ASN A 181 -21.97 -16.20 15.62
CA ASN A 181 -22.14 -17.22 14.57
C ASN A 181 -20.83 -17.78 14.03
N ILE A 182 -19.68 -17.40 14.58
CA ILE A 182 -18.37 -17.88 14.16
C ILE A 182 -17.49 -18.16 15.38
N ASN A 183 -16.73 -19.24 15.32
CA ASN A 183 -15.86 -19.59 16.45
C ASN A 183 -14.58 -18.73 16.44
N PRO A 184 -14.16 -18.14 17.58
CA PRO A 184 -12.93 -17.34 17.69
C PRO A 184 -11.66 -18.07 17.19
N ASN A 185 -11.63 -19.41 17.23
CA ASN A 185 -10.50 -20.17 16.70
C ASN A 185 -10.36 -20.07 15.16
N VAL A 186 -11.44 -19.73 14.45
CA VAL A 186 -11.39 -19.44 13.01
C VAL A 186 -10.61 -18.14 12.77
N GLU A 187 -10.89 -17.08 13.53
CA GLU A 187 -10.15 -15.83 13.45
C GLU A 187 -8.65 -16.04 13.75
N LYS A 188 -8.34 -16.76 14.82
CA LYS A 188 -6.93 -17.12 15.16
C LYS A 188 -6.24 -17.86 14.02
N TYR A 189 -6.95 -18.76 13.35
CA TYR A 189 -6.42 -19.50 12.21
C TYR A 189 -6.18 -18.57 11.01
N VAL A 190 -7.13 -17.69 10.68
CA VAL A 190 -7.02 -16.71 9.59
C VAL A 190 -5.85 -15.77 9.84
N ALA A 191 -5.76 -15.18 11.02
CA ALA A 191 -4.67 -14.28 11.41
C ALA A 191 -3.29 -14.94 11.21
N LYS A 192 -3.12 -16.15 11.76
CA LYS A 192 -1.87 -16.92 11.63
C LYS A 192 -1.53 -17.23 10.16
N LYS A 193 -2.51 -17.67 9.38
CA LYS A 193 -2.29 -18.08 7.97
C LYS A 193 -2.02 -16.91 7.03
N LEU A 194 -2.62 -15.74 7.31
CA LEU A 194 -2.44 -14.54 6.52
C LEU A 194 -1.34 -13.63 7.05
N ASN A 195 -0.68 -14.02 8.16
CA ASN A 195 0.35 -13.24 8.85
C ASN A 195 -0.16 -11.86 9.25
N LEU A 196 -1.31 -11.84 9.92
CA LEU A 196 -1.96 -10.66 10.47
C LEU A 196 -2.09 -10.78 11.99
N LYS A 197 -2.26 -9.65 12.66
CA LYS A 197 -2.67 -9.56 14.05
C LYS A 197 -4.20 -9.66 14.14
N ILE A 198 -4.70 -10.09 15.25
CA ILE A 198 -6.14 -10.03 15.53
C ILE A 198 -6.46 -8.64 16.07
N GLU A 199 -7.54 -8.02 15.59
CA GLU A 199 -8.10 -6.84 16.24
C GLU A 199 -8.61 -7.23 17.63
N PRO A 200 -8.07 -6.65 18.71
CA PRO A 200 -8.43 -7.06 20.07
C PRO A 200 -9.92 -6.94 20.36
N ILE A 201 -10.54 -5.86 19.91
CA ILE A 201 -11.97 -5.61 20.04
C ILE A 201 -12.43 -4.92 18.76
N SER A 202 -13.24 -5.60 17.96
CA SER A 202 -13.92 -5.04 16.80
C SER A 202 -15.41 -4.82 17.12
N THR A 203 -16.05 -4.07 16.24
CA THR A 203 -17.52 -4.04 16.13
C THR A 203 -17.90 -4.78 14.84
N GLN A 204 -18.67 -4.18 13.96
CA GLN A 204 -18.81 -4.69 12.58
C GLN A 204 -17.54 -4.44 11.76
N ILE A 205 -16.73 -3.44 12.12
CA ILE A 205 -15.56 -2.97 11.38
C ILE A 205 -14.31 -2.97 12.27
N ILE A 206 -13.14 -2.99 11.62
CA ILE A 206 -11.88 -2.64 12.27
C ILE A 206 -11.84 -1.13 12.49
N PRO A 207 -11.44 -0.63 13.70
CA PRO A 207 -11.33 0.81 13.95
C PRO A 207 -10.49 1.56 12.89
N ARG A 208 -10.95 2.75 12.49
CA ARG A 208 -10.39 3.50 11.36
C ARG A 208 -9.16 4.34 11.69
N ASP A 209 -8.80 4.47 12.95
CA ASP A 209 -7.56 5.11 13.42
C ASP A 209 -6.32 4.44 12.80
N ARG A 210 -6.30 3.11 12.62
CA ARG A 210 -5.22 2.37 11.95
C ARG A 210 -5.04 2.82 10.50
N HIS A 211 -6.15 2.99 9.78
CA HIS A 211 -6.15 3.49 8.41
C HIS A 211 -5.71 4.95 8.36
N ALA A 212 -6.25 5.79 9.25
CA ALA A 212 -5.86 7.19 9.36
C ALA A 212 -4.36 7.34 9.62
N TYR A 213 -3.81 6.55 10.53
CA TYR A 213 -2.37 6.51 10.79
C TYR A 213 -1.58 6.13 9.54
N TYR A 214 -1.95 5.05 8.85
CA TYR A 214 -1.28 4.60 7.64
C TYR A 214 -1.24 5.70 6.57
N PHE A 215 -2.38 6.30 6.25
CA PHE A 215 -2.47 7.37 5.24
C PHE A 215 -1.77 8.66 5.68
N SER A 216 -1.77 9.00 6.96
CA SER A 216 -0.98 10.13 7.48
C SER A 216 0.52 9.93 7.27
N ILE A 217 1.02 8.71 7.44
CA ILE A 217 2.42 8.40 7.16
C ILE A 217 2.74 8.52 5.66
N LEU A 218 1.83 8.11 4.77
CA LEU A 218 1.99 8.34 3.33
C LEU A 218 2.05 9.83 3.00
N ALA A 219 1.21 10.65 3.62
CA ALA A 219 1.24 12.11 3.44
C ALA A 219 2.57 12.72 3.90
N ILE A 220 3.13 12.27 5.03
CA ILE A 220 4.46 12.71 5.49
C ILE A 220 5.56 12.32 4.49
N ILE A 221 5.50 11.12 3.93
CA ILE A 221 6.45 10.66 2.92
C ILE A 221 6.33 11.51 1.65
N SER A 222 5.11 11.80 1.20
CA SER A 222 4.85 12.67 0.05
C SER A 222 5.43 14.08 0.25
N GLY A 223 5.23 14.68 1.41
CA GLY A 223 5.85 15.96 1.76
C GLY A 223 7.38 15.93 1.74
N SER A 224 8.00 14.79 2.09
CA SER A 224 9.45 14.64 1.99
C SER A 224 9.91 14.50 0.53
N VAL A 225 9.12 13.86 -0.33
CA VAL A 225 9.39 13.82 -1.79
C VAL A 225 9.26 15.23 -2.36
N GLU A 226 8.19 15.95 -2.07
CA GLU A 226 8.00 17.34 -2.50
C GLU A 226 9.18 18.23 -2.06
N ARG A 227 9.62 18.11 -0.82
CA ARG A 227 10.75 18.90 -0.30
C ARG A 227 12.03 18.69 -1.10
N ILE A 228 12.42 17.46 -1.42
CA ILE A 228 13.65 17.21 -2.17
C ILE A 228 13.53 17.65 -3.63
N VAL A 229 12.39 17.44 -4.27
CA VAL A 229 12.23 17.84 -5.68
C VAL A 229 12.07 19.34 -5.83
N THR A 230 11.49 20.03 -4.86
CA THR A 230 11.47 21.49 -4.80
C THR A 230 12.89 22.06 -4.68
N GLU A 231 13.73 21.48 -3.84
CA GLU A 231 15.15 21.88 -3.73
C GLU A 231 15.87 21.65 -5.06
N ILE A 232 15.67 20.53 -5.74
CA ILE A 232 16.26 20.28 -7.07
C ILE A 232 15.83 21.36 -8.06
N ARG A 233 14.55 21.72 -8.11
CA ARG A 233 14.03 22.76 -8.99
C ARG A 233 14.65 24.13 -8.68
N HIS A 234 14.81 24.47 -7.40
CA HIS A 234 15.47 25.71 -6.97
C HIS A 234 16.93 25.76 -7.40
N LEU A 235 17.66 24.66 -7.29
CA LEU A 235 19.07 24.60 -7.68
C LEU A 235 19.27 24.57 -9.19
N GLN A 236 18.26 24.20 -9.98
CA GLN A 236 18.29 24.18 -11.45
C GLN A 236 17.86 25.52 -12.09
N ARG A 237 17.37 26.48 -11.31
CA ARG A 237 16.98 27.80 -11.84
C ARG A 237 18.16 28.47 -12.54
N THR A 238 17.88 29.20 -13.62
CA THR A 238 18.88 29.84 -14.46
C THR A 238 19.86 30.73 -13.65
N GLU A 239 19.34 31.46 -12.65
CA GLU A 239 20.12 32.38 -11.83
C GLU A 239 20.97 31.65 -10.78
N VAL A 240 20.65 30.38 -10.46
CA VAL A 240 21.34 29.55 -9.46
C VAL A 240 22.28 28.55 -10.14
N TYR A 241 21.73 27.69 -10.95
CA TYR A 241 22.38 26.68 -11.79
C TYR A 241 23.48 25.83 -11.12
N GLU A 242 23.22 25.43 -9.87
CA GLU A 242 24.11 24.58 -9.08
C GLU A 242 23.87 23.10 -9.31
N LEU A 243 22.69 22.75 -9.85
CA LEU A 243 22.28 21.37 -10.15
C LEU A 243 21.49 21.34 -11.47
N GLN A 244 21.55 20.21 -12.16
CA GLN A 244 20.73 19.93 -13.32
C GLN A 244 20.24 18.47 -13.24
N GLU A 245 18.95 18.25 -13.53
CA GLU A 245 18.45 16.89 -13.75
C GLU A 245 19.16 16.24 -14.95
N TYR A 246 19.20 14.91 -14.90
CA TYR A 246 19.68 14.16 -16.06
C TYR A 246 18.80 14.44 -17.27
N PHE A 247 19.45 14.83 -18.36
CA PHE A 247 18.81 15.11 -19.63
C PHE A 247 19.37 14.17 -20.68
N SER A 248 18.53 13.29 -21.23
CA SER A 248 18.99 12.30 -22.22
C SER A 248 19.29 12.95 -23.56
N LYS A 249 20.12 12.29 -24.36
CA LYS A 249 20.59 12.81 -25.67
C LYS A 249 19.43 13.17 -26.61
N ASP A 250 18.36 12.39 -26.60
CA ASP A 250 17.21 12.55 -27.49
C ASP A 250 16.02 13.29 -26.87
N GLN A 251 16.16 13.70 -25.61
CA GLN A 251 15.12 14.42 -24.88
C GLN A 251 14.98 15.84 -25.41
N LYS A 252 13.74 16.29 -25.60
CA LYS A 252 13.40 17.67 -25.95
C LYS A 252 12.94 18.41 -24.70
N GLY A 253 13.50 19.58 -24.44
CA GLY A 253 13.18 20.35 -23.23
C GLY A 253 11.96 21.25 -23.40
N SER A 254 11.70 21.71 -24.61
CA SER A 254 10.58 22.60 -24.95
C SER A 254 10.29 22.51 -26.45
N SER A 255 9.03 22.69 -26.82
CA SER A 255 8.62 22.73 -28.25
C SER A 255 9.12 23.98 -28.97
N ALA A 256 9.18 25.11 -28.28
CA ALA A 256 9.61 26.40 -28.85
C ALA A 256 11.11 26.67 -28.67
N MET A 257 11.72 26.14 -27.61
CA MET A 257 13.11 26.37 -27.25
C MET A 257 13.82 25.04 -26.96
N PRO A 258 14.32 24.32 -27.97
CA PRO A 258 14.90 22.97 -27.82
C PRO A 258 16.08 22.90 -26.84
N HIS A 259 16.81 24.01 -26.66
CA HIS A 259 17.94 24.12 -25.71
C HIS A 259 17.51 24.26 -24.25
N LYS A 260 16.24 24.59 -23.98
CA LYS A 260 15.70 24.79 -22.62
C LYS A 260 15.51 23.45 -21.93
N LYS A 261 16.23 23.20 -20.86
CA LYS A 261 16.19 21.97 -20.07
C LYS A 261 15.30 22.12 -18.84
N ASN A 262 14.02 21.89 -19.00
CA ASN A 262 13.06 21.96 -17.89
C ASN A 262 13.27 20.80 -16.92
N PRO A 263 13.09 20.99 -15.60
CA PRO A 263 13.12 19.94 -14.58
C PRO A 263 11.79 19.15 -14.55
N ILE A 264 11.48 18.48 -15.66
CA ILE A 264 10.17 17.84 -15.91
C ILE A 264 9.86 16.76 -14.87
N LEU A 265 10.87 15.99 -14.45
CA LEU A 265 10.68 14.94 -13.47
C LEU A 265 10.33 15.51 -12.09
N SER A 266 11.07 16.52 -11.64
CA SER A 266 10.79 17.19 -10.36
C SER A 266 9.47 17.95 -10.39
N GLU A 267 9.08 18.54 -11.53
CA GLU A 267 7.77 19.19 -11.71
C GLU A 267 6.63 18.17 -11.56
N ASN A 268 6.71 17.03 -12.24
CA ASN A 268 5.71 15.97 -12.15
C ASN A 268 5.61 15.36 -10.73
N LEU A 269 6.73 15.26 -10.00
CA LEU A 269 6.74 14.76 -8.64
C LEU A 269 6.22 15.78 -7.61
N THR A 270 6.17 17.06 -7.96
CA THR A 270 5.59 18.10 -7.08
C THR A 270 4.06 18.13 -7.20
N GLY A 271 3.48 17.83 -8.38
CA GLY A 271 2.03 17.78 -8.64
C GLY A 271 1.43 16.46 -8.23
#